data_e242489887df56af37ef1542ae656927
#
_entry.id   e242489887df56af37ef1542ae656927
#
_cell.length_a   1.000
_cell.length_b   1.000
_cell.length_c   1.000
_cell.angle_alpha   90.00
_cell.angle_beta   90.00
_cell.angle_gamma   90.00
#
_symmetry.space_group_name_H-M   'P 1'
#
loop_
_entity.id
_entity.type
_entity.pdbx_description
1 polymer ?
#
loop_
_entity_poly.entity_id
_entity_poly.type
_entity_poly.pdbx_seq_one_letter_code
_entity_poly.pdbx_strand_id
1 'polypeptide(L)'
;EFKFENKGQGGVFYQESYSSPSAADYDNDGNLDLFFTTVYGVASFGRKNNPVLFRNQGDFKFINANTEAKLEGLGTTYQAAWADFDNDGDLDLMSAGRFFVNNNENKNHWLKVQLLSNKKTINRFAIGAQVRVTLKDGKILSRQVESGTGQGNQNDLVLHFGLGSNKHPVDLNI
;
A
#
# COMPACT_ATOMS: atom_id res chain seq x y z
N GLU A 1 7.07 -15.46 22.80
CA GLU A 1 8.09 -14.42 22.92
C GLU A 1 8.28 -13.77 21.55
N PHE A 2 8.12 -12.44 21.47
CA PHE A 2 8.36 -11.70 20.23
C PHE A 2 9.86 -11.47 20.05
N LYS A 3 10.37 -11.77 18.86
CA LYS A 3 11.78 -11.56 18.50
C LYS A 3 11.85 -10.75 17.20
N PHE A 4 12.70 -9.73 17.20
CA PHE A 4 13.01 -8.98 15.99
C PHE A 4 14.27 -9.55 15.34
N GLU A 5 14.20 -9.72 14.03
CA GLU A 5 15.36 -10.08 13.21
C GLU A 5 15.64 -8.94 12.25
N ASN A 6 16.88 -8.46 12.23
CA ASN A 6 17.29 -7.42 11.28
C ASN A 6 17.51 -8.05 9.90
N LYS A 7 16.65 -7.75 8.95
CA LYS A 7 16.74 -8.21 7.54
C LYS A 7 17.52 -7.23 6.64
N GLY A 8 18.16 -6.21 7.23
CA GLY A 8 18.84 -5.16 6.48
C GLY A 8 17.85 -4.15 5.87
N GLN A 9 18.29 -3.42 4.85
CA GLN A 9 17.46 -2.41 4.18
C GLN A 9 16.57 -2.96 3.07
N GLY A 10 16.86 -4.16 2.57
CA GLY A 10 16.06 -4.82 1.54
C GLY A 10 15.95 -4.03 0.22
N GLY A 11 16.76 -3.00 0.00
CA GLY A 11 16.66 -2.10 -1.16
C GLY A 11 15.96 -0.77 -0.87
N VAL A 12 15.33 -0.62 0.30
CA VAL A 12 14.82 0.69 0.75
C VAL A 12 16.01 1.55 1.14
N PHE A 13 16.24 2.62 0.39
CA PHE A 13 17.35 3.54 0.70
C PHE A 13 16.91 4.67 1.62
N TYR A 14 17.87 5.19 2.36
CA TYR A 14 17.64 6.31 3.29
C TYR A 14 17.53 7.65 2.55
N GLN A 15 16.57 8.47 2.97
CA GLN A 15 16.48 9.90 2.67
C GLN A 15 16.19 10.68 3.95
N GLU A 16 16.69 11.93 4.02
CA GLU A 16 16.65 12.73 5.26
C GLU A 16 15.27 13.19 5.69
N SER A 17 14.29 13.25 4.78
CA SER A 17 12.99 13.83 5.08
C SER A 17 11.82 12.91 4.72
N TYR A 18 11.98 11.62 4.77
CA TYR A 18 10.84 10.73 4.76
C TYR A 18 9.88 11.11 5.90
N SER A 19 8.61 11.25 5.57
CA SER A 19 7.60 11.71 6.51
C SER A 19 6.60 10.62 6.84
N SER A 20 5.86 10.16 5.87
CA SER A 20 4.75 9.25 6.09
C SER A 20 4.89 8.02 5.17
N PRO A 21 5.19 6.84 5.72
CA PRO A 21 5.09 5.62 4.96
C PRO A 21 3.61 5.24 4.80
N SER A 22 3.25 4.73 3.64
CA SER A 22 1.98 4.05 3.41
C SER A 22 2.22 2.76 2.63
N ALA A 23 1.41 1.74 2.90
CA ALA A 23 1.51 0.45 2.26
C ALA A 23 0.28 0.19 1.38
N ALA A 24 0.52 -0.30 0.16
CA ALA A 24 -0.50 -0.69 -0.79
C ALA A 24 0.06 -1.75 -1.73
N ASP A 25 -0.80 -2.57 -2.29
CA ASP A 25 -0.46 -3.57 -3.31
C ASP A 25 -0.89 -2.99 -4.67
N TYR A 26 -0.06 -2.08 -5.23
CA TYR A 26 -0.45 -1.27 -6.38
C TYR A 26 -0.40 -2.04 -7.71
N ASP A 27 0.36 -3.15 -7.76
CA ASP A 27 0.48 -3.98 -8.94
C ASP A 27 -0.28 -5.32 -8.83
N ASN A 28 -1.07 -5.49 -7.76
CA ASN A 28 -1.92 -6.66 -7.53
C ASN A 28 -1.17 -8.00 -7.45
N ASP A 29 0.14 -7.99 -7.08
CA ASP A 29 0.95 -9.21 -6.99
C ASP A 29 0.79 -9.96 -5.65
N GLY A 30 0.06 -9.37 -4.70
CA GLY A 30 -0.21 -9.91 -3.36
C GLY A 30 0.87 -9.57 -2.33
N ASN A 31 1.88 -8.77 -2.68
CA ASN A 31 2.84 -8.22 -1.73
C ASN A 31 2.49 -6.74 -1.47
N LEU A 32 2.70 -6.29 -0.23
CA LEU A 32 2.53 -4.87 0.07
C LEU A 32 3.77 -4.08 -0.36
N ASP A 33 3.55 -3.08 -1.18
CA ASP A 33 4.54 -2.10 -1.58
C ASP A 33 4.57 -0.94 -0.59
N LEU A 34 5.62 -0.14 -0.62
CA LEU A 34 5.80 0.97 0.30
C LEU A 34 5.92 2.29 -0.47
N PHE A 35 5.11 3.25 -0.11
CA PHE A 35 5.25 4.62 -0.60
C PHE A 35 5.66 5.54 0.54
N PHE A 36 6.76 6.25 0.35
CA PHE A 36 7.24 7.25 1.31
C PHE A 36 7.07 8.65 0.75
N THR A 37 6.36 9.49 1.49
CA THR A 37 6.31 10.93 1.23
C THR A 37 7.56 11.62 1.77
N THR A 38 7.86 12.81 1.25
CA THR A 38 8.93 13.67 1.76
C THR A 38 8.41 15.09 1.99
N VAL A 39 8.92 15.76 3.02
CA VAL A 39 8.50 17.14 3.34
C VAL A 39 9.43 18.20 2.81
N TYR A 40 10.68 17.86 2.54
CA TYR A 40 11.65 18.76 1.93
C TYR A 40 12.15 18.15 0.62
N GLY A 41 12.02 18.90 -0.48
CA GLY A 41 12.46 18.45 -1.80
C GLY A 41 13.99 18.45 -1.99
N VAL A 42 14.71 19.07 -1.06
CA VAL A 42 16.17 19.14 -1.07
C VAL A 42 16.69 18.75 0.31
N ALA A 43 17.54 17.75 0.35
CA ALA A 43 18.26 17.29 1.52
C ALA A 43 19.56 18.06 1.73
N SER A 44 20.30 17.75 2.78
CA SER A 44 21.64 18.28 3.05
C SER A 44 22.56 18.12 1.82
N PHE A 45 23.40 19.10 1.62
CA PHE A 45 24.34 19.17 0.46
C PHE A 45 23.67 19.25 -0.91
N GLY A 46 22.41 19.75 -0.98
CA GLY A 46 21.70 19.96 -2.24
C GLY A 46 21.20 18.68 -2.93
N ARG A 47 21.21 17.54 -2.24
CA ARG A 47 20.69 16.28 -2.81
C ARG A 47 19.18 16.36 -2.97
N LYS A 48 18.67 15.84 -4.08
CA LYS A 48 17.22 15.70 -4.29
C LYS A 48 16.63 14.71 -3.30
N ASN A 49 15.47 15.03 -2.80
CA ASN A 49 14.75 14.28 -1.78
C ASN A 49 13.29 14.16 -2.21
N ASN A 50 13.02 13.13 -2.99
CA ASN A 50 11.72 12.93 -3.62
C ASN A 50 10.91 11.85 -2.90
N PRO A 51 9.57 11.89 -2.95
CA PRO A 51 8.75 10.75 -2.59
C PRO A 51 9.14 9.51 -3.41
N VAL A 52 9.08 8.34 -2.80
CA VAL A 52 9.51 7.09 -3.44
C VAL A 52 8.48 6.00 -3.27
N LEU A 53 8.12 5.38 -4.38
CA LEU A 53 7.41 4.12 -4.41
C LEU A 53 8.42 2.97 -4.48
N PHE A 54 8.41 2.11 -3.48
CA PHE A 54 9.21 0.90 -3.42
C PHE A 54 8.33 -0.30 -3.71
N ARG A 55 8.55 -0.95 -4.85
CA ARG A 55 7.88 -2.21 -5.18
C ARG A 55 8.52 -3.36 -4.44
N ASN A 56 7.69 -4.18 -3.81
CA ASN A 56 8.07 -5.36 -3.05
C ASN A 56 8.14 -6.60 -3.95
N GLN A 57 9.32 -7.11 -4.17
CA GLN A 57 9.55 -8.32 -4.96
C GLN A 57 9.42 -9.63 -4.16
N GLY A 58 8.92 -9.54 -2.91
CA GLY A 58 8.95 -10.65 -1.96
C GLY A 58 10.27 -10.75 -1.20
N ASP A 59 10.32 -11.59 -0.18
CA ASP A 59 11.51 -11.87 0.64
C ASP A 59 12.22 -10.61 1.18
N PHE A 60 11.49 -9.55 1.51
CA PHE A 60 12.02 -8.25 1.95
C PHE A 60 12.94 -7.57 0.91
N LYS A 61 12.68 -7.78 -0.38
CA LYS A 61 13.42 -7.13 -1.47
C LYS A 61 12.55 -6.05 -2.09
N PHE A 62 13.03 -4.82 -2.06
CA PHE A 62 12.34 -3.64 -2.60
C PHE A 62 13.16 -2.99 -3.69
N ILE A 63 12.50 -2.49 -4.72
CA ILE A 63 13.11 -1.69 -5.78
C ILE A 63 12.39 -0.36 -5.91
N ASN A 64 13.12 0.70 -6.26
CA ASN A 64 12.51 1.98 -6.59
C ASN A 64 11.73 1.88 -7.90
N ALA A 65 10.42 2.06 -7.83
CA ALA A 65 9.50 1.94 -8.95
C ALA A 65 9.04 3.30 -9.52
N ASN A 66 9.58 4.44 -9.09
CA ASN A 66 9.12 5.75 -9.53
C ASN A 66 9.13 5.90 -11.05
N THR A 67 10.20 5.48 -11.72
CA THR A 67 10.33 5.57 -13.18
C THR A 67 9.33 4.67 -13.89
N GLU A 68 9.20 3.44 -13.44
CA GLU A 68 8.25 2.47 -13.98
C GLU A 68 6.81 2.93 -13.81
N ALA A 69 6.47 3.43 -12.61
CA ALA A 69 5.15 3.96 -12.27
C ALA A 69 4.91 5.40 -12.78
N LYS A 70 5.87 6.01 -13.48
CA LYS A 70 5.80 7.41 -13.97
C LYS A 70 5.52 8.44 -12.87
N LEU A 71 6.07 8.20 -11.68
CA LEU A 71 5.92 9.05 -10.50
C LEU A 71 7.11 10.01 -10.29
N GLU A 72 7.92 10.26 -11.30
CA GLU A 72 8.98 11.27 -11.21
C GLU A 72 8.38 12.68 -11.08
N GLY A 73 9.03 13.50 -10.28
CA GLY A 73 8.61 14.90 -10.07
C GLY A 73 7.41 15.06 -9.15
N LEU A 74 7.11 14.05 -8.34
CA LEU A 74 6.17 14.19 -7.24
C LEU A 74 6.56 15.35 -6.33
N GLY A 75 5.58 16.18 -5.97
CA GLY A 75 5.76 17.26 -5.01
C GLY A 75 5.97 16.75 -3.59
N THR A 76 6.58 17.59 -2.77
CA THR A 76 6.73 17.32 -1.34
C THR A 76 5.40 17.41 -0.62
N THR A 77 5.15 16.48 0.30
CA THR A 77 3.94 16.43 1.11
C THR A 77 4.14 15.55 2.34
N TYR A 78 3.33 15.78 3.36
CA TYR A 78 3.21 14.85 4.50
C TYR A 78 2.30 13.65 4.19
N GLN A 79 1.46 13.75 3.17
CA GLN A 79 0.28 12.90 3.02
C GLN A 79 0.27 12.14 1.71
N ALA A 80 -0.18 10.90 1.80
CA ALA A 80 -0.55 10.08 0.67
C ALA A 80 -1.68 9.14 1.07
N ALA A 81 -2.62 8.88 0.17
CA ALA A 81 -3.71 7.94 0.38
C ALA A 81 -3.93 7.08 -0.86
N TRP A 82 -4.31 5.84 -0.61
CA TRP A 82 -4.62 4.85 -1.64
C TRP A 82 -6.10 4.51 -1.63
N ALA A 83 -6.69 4.47 -2.81
CA ALA A 83 -8.04 3.97 -3.04
C ALA A 83 -8.18 3.60 -4.52
N ASP A 84 -9.08 2.69 -4.83
CA ASP A 84 -9.49 2.40 -6.19
C ASP A 84 -10.64 3.37 -6.56
N PHE A 85 -10.29 4.53 -7.14
CA PHE A 85 -11.23 5.64 -7.38
C PHE A 85 -12.17 5.42 -8.55
N ASP A 86 -11.72 4.73 -9.60
CA ASP A 86 -12.52 4.46 -10.80
C ASP A 86 -13.15 3.07 -10.81
N ASN A 87 -12.88 2.26 -9.79
CA ASN A 87 -13.39 0.91 -9.60
C ASN A 87 -12.94 -0.09 -10.68
N ASP A 88 -11.75 0.10 -11.20
CA ASP A 88 -11.14 -0.84 -12.16
C ASP A 88 -10.38 -1.99 -11.48
N GLY A 89 -10.14 -1.88 -10.17
CA GLY A 89 -9.49 -2.89 -9.35
C GLY A 89 -8.01 -2.66 -9.13
N ASP A 90 -7.47 -1.57 -9.61
CA ASP A 90 -6.11 -1.14 -9.32
C ASP A 90 -6.15 -0.01 -8.26
N LEU A 91 -5.19 0.00 -7.35
CA LEU A 91 -5.11 1.05 -6.35
C LEU A 91 -4.47 2.31 -6.93
N ASP A 92 -5.21 3.40 -6.88
CA ASP A 92 -4.77 4.74 -7.26
C ASP A 92 -4.10 5.46 -6.09
N LEU A 93 -3.29 6.45 -6.40
CA LEU A 93 -2.57 7.25 -5.42
C LEU A 93 -3.02 8.72 -5.44
N MET A 94 -3.43 9.23 -4.29
CA MET A 94 -3.54 10.67 -4.04
C MET A 94 -2.33 11.15 -3.25
N SER A 95 -1.55 12.10 -3.79
CA SER A 95 -0.38 12.66 -3.12
C SER A 95 -0.09 14.07 -3.60
N ALA A 96 0.35 14.96 -2.72
CA ALA A 96 0.71 16.35 -3.04
C ALA A 96 -0.40 17.11 -3.81
N GLY A 97 -1.67 16.86 -3.49
CA GLY A 97 -2.83 17.50 -4.12
C GLY A 97 -3.11 17.03 -5.55
N ARG A 98 -2.57 15.88 -5.95
CA ARG A 98 -2.76 15.28 -7.27
C ARG A 98 -3.31 13.88 -7.16
N PHE A 99 -4.15 13.50 -8.12
CA PHE A 99 -4.57 12.12 -8.35
C PHE A 99 -3.67 11.47 -9.40
N PHE A 100 -3.19 10.29 -9.10
CA PHE A 100 -2.45 9.43 -10.00
C PHE A 100 -3.29 8.18 -10.21
N VAL A 101 -3.95 8.11 -11.35
CA VAL A 101 -4.73 6.93 -11.75
C VAL A 101 -3.77 5.84 -12.19
N ASN A 102 -3.94 4.68 -11.60
CA ASN A 102 -3.12 3.51 -11.89
C ASN A 102 -3.70 2.77 -13.10
N ASN A 103 -3.11 2.97 -14.26
CA ASN A 103 -3.50 2.25 -15.47
C ASN A 103 -2.61 1.02 -15.67
N ASN A 104 -2.62 0.13 -14.71
CA ASN A 104 -1.81 -1.07 -14.74
C ASN A 104 -2.32 -2.05 -15.82
N GLU A 105 -1.45 -2.45 -16.74
CA GLU A 105 -1.80 -3.40 -17.81
C GLU A 105 -1.47 -4.85 -17.42
N ASN A 106 -1.09 -5.12 -16.16
CA ASN A 106 -0.85 -6.49 -15.72
C ASN A 106 -2.17 -7.29 -15.74
N LYS A 107 -2.04 -8.61 -15.69
CA LYS A 107 -3.20 -9.54 -15.70
C LYS A 107 -3.42 -10.17 -14.32
N ASN A 108 -2.96 -9.48 -13.28
CA ASN A 108 -3.16 -9.93 -11.92
C ASN A 108 -4.63 -9.79 -11.52
N HIS A 109 -5.08 -10.70 -10.69
CA HIS A 109 -6.42 -10.69 -10.13
C HIS A 109 -6.41 -9.96 -8.79
N TRP A 110 -7.58 -9.50 -8.38
CA TRP A 110 -7.75 -8.78 -7.14
C TRP A 110 -9.08 -9.15 -6.45
N LEU A 111 -9.20 -8.76 -5.18
CA LEU A 111 -10.40 -8.90 -4.38
C LEU A 111 -10.55 -7.67 -3.50
N LYS A 112 -11.74 -7.07 -3.50
CA LYS A 112 -12.13 -6.00 -2.58
C LYS A 112 -13.07 -6.54 -1.51
N VAL A 113 -12.82 -6.21 -0.25
CA VAL A 113 -13.64 -6.64 0.88
C VAL A 113 -14.06 -5.42 1.69
N GLN A 114 -15.36 -5.15 1.73
CA GLN A 114 -15.94 -4.13 2.59
C GLN A 114 -16.62 -4.79 3.80
N LEU A 115 -16.21 -4.38 4.99
CA LEU A 115 -16.83 -4.85 6.22
C LEU A 115 -17.83 -3.82 6.76
N LEU A 116 -19.05 -4.27 6.99
CA LEU A 116 -20.09 -3.45 7.57
C LEU A 116 -20.72 -4.19 8.76
N SER A 117 -20.78 -3.52 9.92
CA SER A 117 -21.45 -4.05 11.09
C SER A 117 -22.85 -3.45 11.24
N ASN A 118 -23.82 -4.29 11.57
CA ASN A 118 -25.15 -3.88 12.00
C ASN A 118 -25.35 -3.93 13.52
N LYS A 119 -24.33 -4.31 14.28
CA LYS A 119 -24.36 -4.43 15.73
C LYS A 119 -24.05 -3.09 16.40
N LYS A 120 -24.82 -2.72 17.42
CA LYS A 120 -24.59 -1.48 18.20
C LYS A 120 -23.28 -1.47 19.00
N THR A 121 -22.69 -2.64 19.24
CA THR A 121 -21.46 -2.81 20.03
C THR A 121 -20.18 -2.75 19.20
N ILE A 122 -20.30 -2.71 17.89
CA ILE A 122 -19.18 -2.67 16.95
C ILE A 122 -19.35 -1.43 16.07
N ASN A 123 -18.25 -0.71 15.79
CA ASN A 123 -18.33 0.42 14.88
C ASN A 123 -18.81 -0.02 13.48
N ARG A 124 -19.57 0.84 12.79
CA ARG A 124 -20.25 0.52 11.53
C ARG A 124 -19.31 -0.03 10.43
N PHE A 125 -18.12 0.49 10.35
CA PHE A 125 -17.14 0.13 9.32
C PHE A 125 -16.14 -0.93 9.79
N ALA A 126 -16.41 -1.57 10.92
CA ALA A 126 -15.58 -2.63 11.50
C ALA A 126 -14.08 -2.24 11.63
N ILE A 127 -13.78 -0.96 11.91
CA ILE A 127 -12.42 -0.48 12.14
C ILE A 127 -11.75 -1.34 13.20
N GLY A 128 -10.53 -1.82 12.91
CA GLY A 128 -9.77 -2.75 13.73
C GLY A 128 -9.94 -4.23 13.36
N ALA A 129 -10.95 -4.57 12.54
CA ALA A 129 -11.12 -5.94 12.07
C ALA A 129 -9.99 -6.33 11.09
N GLN A 130 -9.53 -7.57 11.21
CA GLN A 130 -8.56 -8.17 10.29
C GLN A 130 -9.26 -9.14 9.35
N VAL A 131 -8.90 -9.07 8.07
CA VAL A 131 -9.32 -10.04 7.06
C VAL A 131 -8.10 -10.80 6.57
N ARG A 132 -8.21 -12.12 6.54
CA ARG A 132 -7.21 -13.02 5.97
C ARG A 132 -7.79 -13.74 4.76
N VAL A 133 -7.08 -13.65 3.66
CA VAL A 133 -7.38 -14.35 2.41
C VAL A 133 -6.35 -15.45 2.22
N THR A 134 -6.80 -16.69 2.13
CA THR A 134 -5.91 -17.84 1.87
C THR A 134 -6.02 -18.23 0.40
N LEU A 135 -4.92 -18.17 -0.30
CA LEU A 135 -4.81 -18.57 -1.71
C LEU A 135 -4.69 -20.10 -1.81
N LYS A 136 -4.89 -20.63 -3.02
CA LYS A 136 -4.84 -22.07 -3.29
C LYS A 136 -3.48 -22.71 -2.95
N ASP A 137 -2.40 -21.97 -3.07
CA ASP A 137 -1.03 -22.42 -2.73
C ASP A 137 -0.71 -22.37 -1.24
N GLY A 138 -1.67 -21.91 -0.42
CA GLY A 138 -1.52 -21.74 1.03
C GLY A 138 -0.95 -20.38 1.45
N LYS A 139 -0.63 -19.48 0.53
CA LYS A 139 -0.23 -18.09 0.86
C LYS A 139 -1.38 -17.39 1.55
N ILE A 140 -1.10 -16.73 2.69
CA ILE A 140 -2.09 -15.96 3.44
C ILE A 140 -1.79 -14.48 3.27
N LEU A 141 -2.76 -13.75 2.76
CA LEU A 141 -2.75 -12.30 2.67
C LEU A 141 -3.57 -11.73 3.83
N SER A 142 -3.03 -10.76 4.56
CA SER A 142 -3.72 -10.14 5.70
C SER A 142 -3.84 -8.64 5.49
N ARG A 143 -5.04 -8.09 5.76
CA ARG A 143 -5.30 -6.65 5.80
C ARG A 143 -6.12 -6.34 7.03
N GLN A 144 -6.03 -5.10 7.51
CA GLN A 144 -6.81 -4.59 8.63
C GLN A 144 -7.57 -3.35 8.19
N VAL A 145 -8.80 -3.20 8.66
CA VAL A 145 -9.55 -1.95 8.49
C VAL A 145 -8.97 -0.90 9.42
N GLU A 146 -8.30 0.09 8.88
CA GLU A 146 -7.58 1.12 9.62
C GLU A 146 -8.34 2.45 9.58
N SER A 147 -8.23 3.26 10.64
CA SER A 147 -8.80 4.60 10.72
C SER A 147 -7.75 5.71 10.56
N GLY A 148 -6.58 5.36 10.09
CA GLY A 148 -5.47 6.27 9.81
C GLY A 148 -4.24 5.50 9.38
N THR A 149 -3.58 5.94 8.32
CA THR A 149 -2.46 5.24 7.67
C THR A 149 -1.19 6.08 7.60
N GLY A 150 -1.18 7.23 8.28
CA GLY A 150 -0.04 8.14 8.33
C GLY A 150 -0.41 9.47 8.96
N GLN A 151 0.40 10.50 8.74
CA GLN A 151 0.18 11.82 9.32
C GLN A 151 -0.99 12.55 8.62
N GLY A 152 -2.19 12.47 9.24
CA GLY A 152 -3.38 13.17 8.76
C GLY A 152 -3.94 12.61 7.46
N ASN A 153 -3.70 11.34 7.16
CA ASN A 153 -4.24 10.65 6.01
C ASN A 153 -4.81 9.28 6.38
N GLN A 154 -5.68 8.79 5.51
CA GLN A 154 -6.33 7.50 5.62
C GLN A 154 -6.55 6.92 4.23
N ASN A 155 -6.20 5.65 4.06
CA ASN A 155 -6.57 4.87 2.88
C ASN A 155 -8.07 4.54 2.91
N ASP A 156 -8.60 4.02 1.81
CA ASP A 156 -9.99 3.54 1.78
C ASP A 156 -10.21 2.47 2.87
N LEU A 157 -11.43 2.45 3.42
CA LEU A 157 -11.88 1.43 4.37
C LEU A 157 -12.19 0.09 3.68
N VAL A 158 -12.32 0.09 2.37
CA VAL A 158 -12.42 -1.14 1.56
C VAL A 158 -11.04 -1.78 1.50
N LEU A 159 -10.94 -3.00 2.00
CA LEU A 159 -9.70 -3.76 1.98
C LEU A 159 -9.43 -4.28 0.57
N HIS A 160 -8.26 -4.01 0.06
CA HIS A 160 -7.81 -4.45 -1.24
C HIS A 160 -6.76 -5.57 -1.10
N PHE A 161 -6.93 -6.63 -1.90
CA PHE A 161 -6.02 -7.76 -1.95
C PHE A 161 -5.67 -8.04 -3.41
N GLY A 162 -4.43 -7.84 -3.80
CA GLY A 162 -3.91 -8.40 -5.02
C GLY A 162 -3.76 -9.92 -4.88
N LEU A 163 -4.19 -10.65 -5.86
CA LEU A 163 -4.19 -12.12 -5.87
C LEU A 163 -3.15 -12.69 -6.85
N GLY A 164 -2.39 -11.82 -7.52
CA GLY A 164 -1.46 -12.22 -8.56
C GLY A 164 -2.15 -13.02 -9.67
N SER A 165 -1.55 -14.08 -10.09
CA SER A 165 -2.11 -14.97 -11.13
C SER A 165 -3.16 -15.98 -10.62
N ASN A 166 -3.57 -15.90 -9.34
CA ASN A 166 -4.53 -16.85 -8.77
C ASN A 166 -5.92 -16.68 -9.40
N LYS A 167 -6.40 -17.70 -10.09
CA LYS A 167 -7.74 -17.78 -10.73
C LYS A 167 -8.73 -18.64 -9.94
N HIS A 168 -8.32 -19.14 -8.80
CA HIS A 168 -9.12 -20.05 -8.00
C HIS A 168 -9.86 -19.30 -6.90
N PRO A 169 -10.97 -19.86 -6.40
CA PRO A 169 -11.61 -19.36 -5.20
C PRO A 169 -10.62 -19.25 -4.05
N VAL A 170 -10.87 -18.32 -3.15
CA VAL A 170 -10.06 -18.05 -1.95
C VAL A 170 -10.91 -18.24 -0.71
N ASP A 171 -10.28 -18.67 0.38
CA ASP A 171 -10.92 -18.72 1.69
C ASP A 171 -10.75 -17.40 2.42
N LEU A 172 -11.83 -16.93 3.05
CA LEU A 172 -11.90 -15.67 3.77
C LEU A 172 -12.13 -15.92 5.25
N ASN A 173 -11.29 -15.33 6.11
CA ASN A 173 -11.44 -15.35 7.56
C ASN A 173 -11.39 -13.92 8.11
N ILE A 174 -12.34 -13.60 8.99
CA ILE A 174 -12.53 -12.26 9.58
C ILE A 174 -12.44 -12.37 11.09
#